data_7fd30e67c4c61c499cf76111be7e087c
#
_entry.id   7fd30e67c4c61c499cf76111be7e087c
#
_cell.length_a   1.000
_cell.length_b   1.000
_cell.length_c   1.000
_cell.angle_alpha   90.00
_cell.angle_beta   90.00
_cell.angle_gamma   90.00
#
_symmetry.space_group_name_H-M   'P 1'
#
loop_
_entity.id
_entity.type
_entity.pdbx_description
1 polymer ?
#
loop_
_entity_poly.entity_id
_entity_poly.type
_entity_poly.pdbx_seq_one_letter_code
_entity_poly.pdbx_strand_id
1 'polypeptide(L)'
;MLLQEAAIPVLPQVAAACELLGLDPLYIANEGKLVAIVALEAADAVLAAMLAHPLGRSAACIGHVSADPHCFVQMTTAFGGRRVVDWLSGEPLPRIC
;
A
#
# COMPACT_ATOMS: atom_id res chain seq x y z
N MET A 1 -4.27 7.53 9.48
CA MET A 1 -4.42 7.00 8.10
C MET A 1 -4.97 5.59 8.19
N LEU A 2 -5.93 5.27 7.37
CA LEU A 2 -6.50 3.92 7.30
C LEU A 2 -6.36 3.36 5.89
N LEU A 3 -5.65 2.25 5.77
CA LEU A 3 -5.46 1.52 4.52
C LEU A 3 -6.40 0.31 4.44
N GLN A 4 -6.72 -0.12 3.24
CA GLN A 4 -7.47 -1.34 2.96
C GLN A 4 -6.52 -2.33 2.29
N GLU A 5 -6.17 -3.41 2.96
CA GLU A 5 -5.24 -4.41 2.42
C GLU A 5 -5.71 -4.97 1.07
N ALA A 6 -7.00 -5.27 0.96
CA ALA A 6 -7.58 -5.81 -0.27
C ALA A 6 -7.52 -4.84 -1.47
N ALA A 7 -7.34 -3.54 -1.21
CA ALA A 7 -7.25 -2.52 -2.26
C ALA A 7 -5.82 -2.28 -2.73
N ILE A 8 -4.81 -2.76 -2.01
CA ILE A 8 -3.41 -2.57 -2.36
C ILE A 8 -3.05 -3.51 -3.51
N PRO A 9 -2.63 -2.98 -4.68
CA PRO A 9 -2.25 -3.83 -5.80
C PRO A 9 -0.96 -4.59 -5.49
N VAL A 10 -1.05 -5.91 -5.48
CA VAL A 10 0.12 -6.79 -5.36
C VAL A 10 0.05 -7.79 -6.50
N LEU A 11 1.12 -7.93 -7.26
CA LEU A 11 1.19 -8.91 -8.34
C LEU A 11 0.97 -10.32 -7.78
N PRO A 12 0.19 -11.18 -8.44
CA PRO A 12 -0.08 -12.54 -7.94
C PRO A 12 1.18 -13.34 -7.65
N GLN A 13 2.22 -13.19 -8.47
CA GLN A 13 3.51 -13.87 -8.28
C GLN A 13 4.21 -13.39 -7.01
N VAL A 14 4.13 -12.10 -6.72
CA VAL A 14 4.71 -11.50 -5.50
C VAL A 14 3.92 -11.96 -4.27
N ALA A 15 2.60 -11.95 -4.35
CA ALA A 15 1.75 -12.42 -3.26
C ALA A 15 2.03 -13.89 -2.92
N ALA A 16 2.14 -14.75 -3.94
CA ALA A 16 2.46 -16.17 -3.77
C ALA A 16 3.85 -16.38 -3.15
N ALA A 17 4.86 -15.65 -3.61
CA ALA A 17 6.21 -15.73 -3.05
C ALA A 17 6.26 -15.27 -1.59
N CYS A 18 5.56 -14.19 -1.26
CA CYS A 18 5.47 -13.68 0.10
C CYS A 18 4.79 -14.68 1.03
N GLU A 19 3.70 -15.29 0.59
CA GLU A 19 2.99 -16.31 1.36
C GLU A 19 3.90 -17.52 1.62
N LEU A 20 4.61 -18.00 0.61
CA LEU A 20 5.52 -19.14 0.73
C LEU A 20 6.68 -18.84 1.69
N LEU A 21 7.23 -17.63 1.67
CA LEU A 21 8.39 -17.23 2.45
C LEU A 21 8.03 -16.62 3.82
N GLY A 22 6.75 -16.45 4.12
CA GLY A 22 6.29 -15.79 5.35
C GLY A 22 6.63 -14.29 5.39
N LEU A 23 6.65 -13.61 4.25
CA LEU A 23 6.97 -12.20 4.14
C LEU A 23 5.71 -11.37 3.90
N ASP A 24 5.77 -10.10 4.35
CA ASP A 24 4.72 -9.12 4.10
C ASP A 24 5.12 -8.25 2.90
N PRO A 25 4.30 -8.18 1.84
CA PRO A 25 4.59 -7.35 0.67
C PRO A 25 4.86 -5.88 0.98
N LEU A 26 4.27 -5.33 2.06
CA LEU A 26 4.48 -3.94 2.45
C LEU A 26 5.91 -3.66 2.94
N TYR A 27 6.60 -4.67 3.43
CA TYR A 27 7.94 -4.55 4.01
C TYR A 27 9.05 -5.01 3.09
N ILE A 28 8.72 -5.49 1.90
CA ILE A 28 9.72 -5.88 0.91
C ILE A 28 10.19 -4.63 0.16
N ALA A 29 11.51 -4.46 0.06
CA ALA A 29 12.10 -3.40 -0.75
C ALA A 29 11.68 -3.56 -2.22
N ASN A 30 11.17 -2.49 -2.80
CA ASN A 30 10.77 -2.44 -4.19
C ASN A 30 10.86 -1.00 -4.71
N GLU A 31 10.89 -0.86 -6.02
CA GLU A 31 11.00 0.41 -6.69
C GLU A 31 9.95 0.53 -7.81
N GLY A 32 9.92 1.66 -8.48
CA GLY A 32 9.01 1.88 -9.61
C GLY A 32 7.55 2.10 -9.23
N LYS A 33 7.28 2.53 -7.99
CA LYS A 33 5.93 2.87 -7.52
C LYS A 33 5.93 4.19 -6.77
N LEU A 34 4.77 4.81 -6.69
CA LEU A 34 4.55 5.99 -5.88
C LEU A 34 3.25 5.84 -5.08
N VAL A 35 3.19 6.57 -3.98
CA VAL A 35 1.96 6.79 -3.20
C VAL A 35 1.66 8.28 -3.24
N ALA A 36 0.44 8.64 -3.60
CA ALA A 36 -0.03 10.01 -3.61
C ALA A 36 -1.09 10.21 -2.52
N ILE A 37 -0.95 11.25 -1.72
CA ILE A 37 -1.97 11.72 -0.79
C ILE A 37 -2.52 13.01 -1.37
N VAL A 38 -3.81 13.00 -1.69
CA VAL A 38 -4.47 14.10 -2.38
C VAL A 38 -5.73 14.52 -1.63
N ALA A 39 -6.21 15.71 -1.92
CA ALA A 39 -7.48 16.17 -1.39
C ALA A 39 -8.63 15.27 -1.86
N LEU A 40 -9.64 15.08 -1.00
CA LEU A 40 -10.74 14.16 -1.27
C LEU A 40 -11.44 14.49 -2.60
N GLU A 41 -11.69 15.77 -2.86
CA GLU A 41 -12.35 16.26 -4.09
C GLU A 41 -11.49 16.05 -5.36
N ALA A 42 -10.20 15.85 -5.22
CA ALA A 42 -9.28 15.59 -6.34
C ALA A 42 -9.02 14.09 -6.57
N ALA A 43 -9.43 13.23 -5.66
CA ALA A 43 -9.05 11.82 -5.66
C ALA A 43 -9.45 11.10 -6.96
N ASP A 44 -10.69 11.27 -7.42
CA ASP A 44 -11.17 10.61 -8.63
C ASP A 44 -10.43 11.09 -9.89
N ALA A 45 -10.17 12.40 -9.99
CA ALA A 45 -9.45 12.96 -11.12
C ALA A 45 -8.00 12.50 -11.17
N VAL A 46 -7.33 12.46 -10.03
CA VAL A 46 -5.95 11.97 -9.92
C VAL A 46 -5.87 10.48 -10.26
N LEU A 47 -6.79 9.68 -9.71
CA LEU A 47 -6.83 8.25 -10.02
C LEU A 47 -7.08 8.00 -11.51
N ALA A 48 -8.00 8.74 -12.14
CA ALA A 48 -8.26 8.63 -13.56
C ALA A 48 -7.02 8.99 -14.39
N ALA A 49 -6.29 10.04 -14.01
CA ALA A 49 -5.05 10.42 -14.69
C ALA A 49 -3.97 9.34 -14.57
N MET A 50 -3.83 8.73 -13.39
CA MET A 50 -2.90 7.62 -13.17
C MET A 50 -3.25 6.42 -14.04
N LEU A 51 -4.52 6.02 -14.05
CA LEU A 51 -5.00 4.87 -14.84
C LEU A 51 -4.84 5.06 -16.34
N ALA A 52 -4.88 6.30 -16.82
CA ALA A 52 -4.66 6.64 -18.22
C ALA A 52 -3.20 6.52 -18.65
N HIS A 53 -2.27 6.52 -17.71
CA HIS A 53 -0.84 6.38 -18.00
C HIS A 53 -0.47 4.90 -18.18
N PRO A 54 0.37 4.53 -19.17
CA PRO A 54 0.75 3.13 -19.39
C PRO A 54 1.33 2.42 -18.17
N LEU A 55 2.06 3.14 -17.30
CA LEU A 55 2.65 2.60 -16.07
C LEU A 55 1.69 2.62 -14.89
N GLY A 56 0.56 3.28 -15.00
CA GLY A 56 -0.42 3.44 -13.92
C GLY A 56 -1.64 2.53 -14.02
N ARG A 57 -1.62 1.51 -14.85
CA ARG A 57 -2.78 0.64 -15.11
C ARG A 57 -3.31 -0.08 -13.87
N SER A 58 -2.47 -0.28 -12.86
CA SER A 58 -2.85 -0.92 -11.59
C SER A 58 -3.04 0.10 -10.47
N ALA A 59 -3.10 1.40 -10.78
CA ALA A 59 -3.36 2.41 -9.76
C ALA A 59 -4.69 2.15 -9.05
N ALA A 60 -4.71 2.34 -7.75
CA ALA A 60 -5.90 2.13 -6.94
C ALA A 60 -5.95 3.12 -5.77
N CYS A 61 -7.16 3.45 -5.35
CA CYS A 61 -7.36 4.14 -4.07
C CYS A 61 -7.23 3.08 -2.96
N ILE A 62 -6.22 3.20 -2.13
CA ILE A 62 -5.87 2.19 -1.12
C ILE A 62 -6.28 2.58 0.30
N GLY A 63 -6.80 3.76 0.50
CA GLY A 63 -7.20 4.20 1.84
C GLY A 63 -7.47 5.69 1.91
N HIS A 64 -7.58 6.19 3.13
CA HIS A 64 -7.84 7.60 3.38
C HIS A 64 -7.05 8.11 4.59
N VAL A 65 -6.81 9.41 4.60
CA VAL A 65 -6.19 10.12 5.70
C VAL A 65 -7.25 10.84 6.49
N SER A 66 -7.22 10.70 7.81
CA SER A 66 -8.10 11.39 8.74
C SER A 66 -7.28 12.01 9.86
N ALA A 67 -7.86 12.96 10.58
CA ALA A 67 -7.26 13.49 11.78
C ALA A 67 -7.12 12.37 12.83
N ASP A 68 -5.91 12.19 13.35
CA ASP A 68 -5.61 11.21 14.38
C ASP A 68 -4.51 11.78 15.28
N PRO A 69 -4.80 12.05 16.56
CA PRO A 69 -3.81 12.59 17.48
C PRO A 69 -2.60 11.67 17.69
N HIS A 70 -2.75 10.38 17.43
CA HIS A 70 -1.65 9.40 17.54
C HIS A 70 -0.85 9.26 16.25
N CYS A 71 -1.32 9.83 15.13
CA CYS A 71 -0.67 9.76 13.82
C CYS A 71 -0.38 8.32 13.36
N PHE A 72 -1.25 7.37 13.70
CA PHE A 72 -1.08 5.98 13.31
C PHE A 72 -1.43 5.74 11.85
N VAL A 73 -0.68 4.85 11.23
CA VAL A 73 -1.06 4.21 9.99
C VAL A 73 -1.63 2.83 10.34
N GLN A 74 -2.91 2.67 10.09
CA GLN A 74 -3.62 1.41 10.34
C GLN A 74 -4.05 0.78 9.03
N MET A 75 -4.21 -0.52 9.04
CA MET A 75 -4.71 -1.26 7.88
C MET A 75 -5.81 -2.21 8.31
N THR A 76 -6.92 -2.17 7.58
CA THR A 76 -7.94 -3.22 7.65
C THR A 76 -7.44 -4.41 6.84
N THR A 77 -7.30 -5.56 7.49
CA THR A 77 -6.82 -6.77 6.83
C THR A 77 -7.90 -7.39 5.93
N ALA A 78 -7.49 -8.25 5.01
CA ALA A 78 -8.41 -8.98 4.13
C ALA A 78 -9.45 -9.81 4.90
N PHE A 79 -9.14 -10.19 6.15
CA PHE A 79 -10.04 -10.95 7.03
C PHE A 79 -10.90 -10.06 7.94
N GLY A 80 -10.88 -8.74 7.77
CA GLY A 80 -11.69 -7.79 8.52
C GLY A 80 -11.09 -7.28 9.83
N GLY A 81 -9.94 -7.79 10.23
CA GLY A 81 -9.19 -7.29 11.39
C GLY A 81 -8.48 -5.97 11.10
N ARG A 82 -7.92 -5.35 12.13
CA ARG A 82 -7.08 -4.14 11.98
C ARG A 82 -5.71 -4.40 12.56
N ARG A 83 -4.70 -3.85 11.89
CA ARG A 83 -3.33 -3.81 12.41
C ARG A 83 -2.69 -2.45 12.18
N VAL A 84 -1.71 -2.11 13.01
CA VAL A 84 -0.87 -0.93 12.80
C VAL A 84 0.22 -1.29 11.81
N VAL A 85 0.40 -0.42 10.82
CA VAL A 85 1.55 -0.50 9.91
C VAL A 85 2.66 0.35 10.53
N ASP A 86 3.63 -0.31 11.12
CA ASP A 86 4.71 0.31 11.86
C ASP A 86 6.02 0.27 11.06
N TRP A 87 7.06 0.84 11.63
CA TRP A 87 8.40 0.77 11.06
C TRP A 87 8.86 -0.68 10.92
N LEU A 88 9.61 -0.94 9.86
CA LEU A 88 10.23 -2.25 9.67
C LEU A 88 11.25 -2.50 10.79
N SER A 89 11.06 -3.56 11.55
CA SER A 89 12.03 -4.06 12.51
C SER A 89 12.85 -5.19 11.89
N GLY A 90 14.11 -4.91 11.61
CA GLY A 90 15.00 -5.84 10.90
C GLY A 90 14.96 -5.66 9.38
N GLU A 91 15.78 -6.44 8.69
CA GLU A 91 15.88 -6.44 7.23
C GLU A 91 15.58 -7.84 6.70
N PRO A 92 14.33 -8.11 6.27
CA PRO A 92 13.97 -9.43 5.75
C PRO A 92 14.68 -9.76 4.44
N LEU A 93 15.03 -8.72 3.66
CA LEU A 93 15.76 -8.84 2.40
C LEU A 93 16.73 -7.68 2.24
N PRO A 94 17.83 -7.84 1.48
CA PRO A 94 18.73 -6.74 1.16
C PRO A 94 17.99 -5.58 0.50
N ARG A 95 18.37 -4.37 0.84
CA ARG A 95 17.81 -3.13 0.27
C ARG A 95 18.85 -2.46 -0.61
N ILE A 96 18.36 -1.86 -1.70
CA ILE A 96 19.21 -1.15 -2.65
C ILE A 96 19.54 0.26 -2.14
N CYS A 97 18.63 0.84 -1.38
CA CYS A 97 18.78 2.21 -0.85
C CYS A 97 18.33 2.34 0.59
#